data_da5699ce43891c50aad8f05dd683c848
#
_entry.id   da5699ce43891c50aad8f05dd683c848
#
_cell.length_a   1.000
_cell.length_b   1.000
_cell.length_c   1.000
_cell.angle_alpha   90.00
_cell.angle_beta   90.00
_cell.angle_gamma   90.00
#
_symmetry.space_group_name_H-M   'P 1'
#
loop_
_entity.id
_entity.type
_entity.pdbx_description
1 polymer ?
#
loop_
_entity_poly.entity_id
_entity_poly.type
_entity_poly.pdbx_seq_one_letter_code
_entity_poly.pdbx_strand_id
1 'polypeptide(L)'
;MNEIVTKCPAKINLNLRILDKREDGYHNIQTDYQLIDIYDHLKFKSNKDRNITIESKETYLNDEFNTIYQSAEKLQKLMNENAGVVIEVKKLSLIHI
;
A
#
# COMPACT_ATOMS: atom_id res chain seq x y z
N MET A 1 6.85 21.16 6.83
CA MET A 1 6.14 19.88 6.80
C MET A 1 6.71 19.01 5.71
N ASN A 2 7.09 17.79 6.03
CA ASN A 2 7.70 16.90 5.06
C ASN A 2 6.65 16.21 4.22
N GLU A 3 6.90 16.16 2.94
CA GLU A 3 6.01 15.53 1.98
C GLU A 3 6.82 14.60 1.10
N ILE A 4 6.33 13.38 0.89
CA ILE A 4 6.96 12.40 0.02
C ILE A 4 5.92 11.93 -0.98
N VAL A 5 6.29 11.95 -2.27
CA VAL A 5 5.47 11.42 -3.34
C VAL A 5 6.15 10.19 -3.91
N THR A 6 5.42 9.11 -4.04
CA THR A 6 5.94 7.88 -4.63
C THR A 6 4.92 7.24 -5.54
N LYS A 7 5.38 6.34 -6.40
CA LYS A 7 4.51 5.56 -7.27
C LYS A 7 4.83 4.08 -7.09
N CYS A 8 3.80 3.28 -7.04
CA CYS A 8 3.91 1.84 -6.84
C CYS A 8 3.41 1.13 -8.10
N PRO A 9 4.27 0.41 -8.81
CA PRO A 9 3.86 -0.27 -10.04
C PRO A 9 2.92 -1.42 -9.75
N ALA A 10 1.96 -1.63 -10.64
CA ALA A 10 1.13 -2.82 -10.62
C ALA A 10 1.90 -4.01 -11.15
N LYS A 11 1.41 -5.21 -10.86
CA LYS A 11 2.04 -6.43 -11.33
C LYS A 11 1.01 -7.37 -11.93
N ILE A 12 1.47 -8.23 -12.82
CA ILE A 12 0.71 -9.33 -13.36
C ILE A 12 1.39 -10.62 -12.93
N ASN A 13 0.63 -11.56 -12.40
CA ASN A 13 1.14 -12.90 -12.13
C ASN A 13 1.15 -13.68 -13.43
N LEU A 14 2.35 -14.05 -13.88
CA LEU A 14 2.50 -14.84 -15.10
C LEU A 14 2.30 -16.31 -14.83
N ASN A 15 2.62 -16.74 -13.62
CA ASN A 15 2.55 -18.15 -13.24
C ASN A 15 2.38 -18.21 -11.74
N LEU A 16 1.38 -18.94 -11.28
CA LEU A 16 1.13 -19.07 -9.84
C LEU A 16 0.92 -20.52 -9.50
N ARG A 17 1.69 -21.02 -8.54
CA ARG A 17 1.55 -22.39 -8.02
C ARG A 17 1.35 -22.30 -6.52
N ILE A 18 0.27 -22.89 -6.06
CA ILE A 18 0.00 -23.02 -4.62
C ILE A 18 0.64 -24.32 -4.16
N LEU A 19 1.53 -24.20 -3.17
CA LEU A 19 2.24 -25.34 -2.62
C LEU A 19 1.58 -25.80 -1.32
N ASP A 20 2.35 -26.15 -0.31
CA ASP A 20 1.84 -26.70 0.92
C ASP A 20 1.14 -25.66 1.78
N LYS A 21 0.15 -26.10 2.55
CA LYS A 21 -0.47 -25.26 3.57
C LYS A 21 0.46 -25.18 4.78
N ARG A 22 0.71 -23.98 5.26
CA ARG A 22 1.57 -23.72 6.42
C ARG A 22 0.78 -23.86 7.71
N GLU A 23 1.51 -24.03 8.82
CA GLU A 23 0.88 -24.12 10.14
C GLU A 23 0.12 -22.86 10.54
N ASP A 24 0.54 -21.70 10.03
CA ASP A 24 -0.12 -20.43 10.31
C ASP A 24 -1.39 -20.20 9.49
N GLY A 25 -1.83 -21.19 8.72
CA GLY A 25 -3.03 -21.09 7.88
C GLY A 25 -2.80 -20.57 6.48
N TYR A 26 -1.63 -20.03 6.19
CA TYR A 26 -1.28 -19.57 4.85
C TYR A 26 -0.67 -20.71 4.05
N HIS A 27 -0.60 -20.52 2.73
CA HIS A 27 0.03 -21.48 1.84
C HIS A 27 1.36 -20.94 1.34
N ASN A 28 2.31 -21.84 1.13
CA ASN A 28 3.49 -21.50 0.35
C ASN A 28 3.09 -21.39 -1.12
N ILE A 29 3.60 -20.37 -1.78
CA ILE A 29 3.30 -20.16 -3.20
C ILE A 29 4.60 -20.00 -3.97
N GLN A 30 4.54 -20.35 -5.23
CA GLN A 30 5.59 -20.10 -6.19
C GLN A 30 4.98 -19.30 -7.34
N THR A 31 5.58 -18.15 -7.66
CA THR A 31 5.00 -17.28 -8.66
C THR A 31 6.08 -16.51 -9.42
N ASP A 32 5.80 -16.26 -10.67
CA ASP A 32 6.54 -15.31 -11.48
C ASP A 32 5.62 -14.14 -11.75
N TYR A 33 6.15 -12.92 -11.66
CA TYR A 33 5.34 -11.75 -11.93
C TYR A 33 6.11 -10.74 -12.78
N GLN A 34 5.36 -9.88 -13.45
CA GLN A 34 5.87 -8.82 -14.29
C GLN A 34 5.32 -7.49 -13.79
N LEU A 35 6.21 -6.55 -13.52
CA LEU A 35 5.78 -5.17 -13.25
C LEU A 35 5.36 -4.50 -14.54
N ILE A 36 4.31 -3.69 -14.48
CA ILE A 36 3.76 -3.00 -15.64
C ILE A 36 3.69 -1.50 -15.39
N ASP A 37 3.52 -0.71 -16.45
CA ASP A 37 3.52 0.75 -16.39
C ASP A 37 2.18 1.34 -15.99
N ILE A 38 1.52 0.71 -15.03
CA ILE A 38 0.34 1.23 -14.37
C ILE A 38 0.69 1.38 -12.91
N TYR A 39 0.44 2.54 -12.34
CA TYR A 39 0.93 2.86 -11.00
C TYR A 39 -0.17 3.37 -10.10
N ASP A 40 -0.04 3.04 -8.83
CA ASP A 40 -0.71 3.77 -7.78
C ASP A 40 0.20 4.93 -7.38
N HIS A 41 -0.36 6.11 -7.21
CA HIS A 41 0.38 7.27 -6.73
C HIS A 41 0.01 7.54 -5.29
N LEU A 42 1.02 7.64 -4.44
CA LEU A 42 0.84 7.89 -3.03
C LEU A 42 1.58 9.17 -2.64
N LYS A 43 0.91 10.01 -1.89
CA LYS A 43 1.52 11.22 -1.33
C LYS A 43 1.39 11.15 0.19
N PHE A 44 2.51 11.27 0.87
CA PHE A 44 2.59 11.20 2.32
C PHE A 44 2.92 12.58 2.87
N LYS A 45 2.12 13.05 3.80
CA LYS A 45 2.39 14.28 4.53
C LYS A 45 2.40 13.98 6.01
N SER A 46 3.49 14.34 6.70
CA SER A 46 3.54 14.16 8.14
C SER A 46 2.64 15.18 8.83
N ASN A 47 2.07 14.80 9.97
CA ASN A 47 1.35 15.72 10.84
C ASN A 47 1.83 15.56 12.28
N LYS A 48 1.42 16.47 13.16
CA LYS A 48 1.85 16.50 14.56
C LYS A 48 0.90 15.80 15.51
N ASP A 49 -0.28 15.42 15.03
CA ASP A 49 -1.28 14.75 15.84
C ASP A 49 -1.25 13.29 15.56
N ARG A 50 -1.10 12.39 16.15
CA ARG A 50 -0.92 10.94 15.94
C ARG A 50 -1.95 10.28 15.01
N ASN A 51 -2.71 11.06 14.29
CA ASN A 51 -3.77 10.52 13.44
C ASN A 51 -3.21 10.02 12.11
N ILE A 52 -3.76 8.92 11.66
CA ILE A 52 -3.47 8.35 10.32
C ILE A 52 -4.73 8.56 9.49
N THR A 53 -4.61 9.33 8.41
CA THR A 53 -5.73 9.67 7.54
C THR A 53 -5.42 9.20 6.13
N ILE A 54 -6.37 8.50 5.51
CA ILE A 54 -6.26 8.04 4.13
C ILE A 54 -7.27 8.84 3.31
N GLU A 55 -6.79 9.48 2.26
CA GLU A 55 -7.63 10.29 1.37
C GLU A 55 -7.56 9.76 -0.04
N SER A 56 -8.71 9.64 -0.69
CA SER A 56 -8.78 9.27 -2.09
C SER A 56 -10.11 9.70 -2.69
N LYS A 57 -10.11 9.88 -4.00
CA LYS A 57 -11.33 10.13 -4.75
C LYS A 57 -12.09 8.83 -5.05
N GLU A 58 -11.44 7.69 -4.94
CA GLU A 58 -12.03 6.39 -5.20
C GLU A 58 -12.57 5.79 -3.90
N THR A 59 -13.83 6.08 -3.59
CA THR A 59 -14.44 5.64 -2.34
C THR A 59 -14.79 4.16 -2.30
N TYR A 60 -14.68 3.47 -3.43
CA TYR A 60 -15.01 2.04 -3.53
C TYR A 60 -13.83 1.12 -3.16
N LEU A 61 -12.68 1.66 -2.79
CA LEU A 61 -11.47 0.88 -2.50
C LEU A 61 -11.26 0.70 -0.99
N ASN A 62 -12.32 0.43 -0.26
CA ASN A 62 -12.28 0.38 1.20
C ASN A 62 -11.31 -0.66 1.74
N ASP A 63 -11.22 -1.83 1.11
CA ASP A 63 -10.32 -2.90 1.57
C ASP A 63 -8.85 -2.49 1.45
N GLU A 64 -8.50 -1.83 0.36
CA GLU A 64 -7.14 -1.36 0.16
C GLU A 64 -6.80 -0.23 1.11
N PHE A 65 -7.74 0.68 1.37
CA PHE A 65 -7.54 1.73 2.35
C PHE A 65 -7.29 1.15 3.73
N ASN A 66 -8.03 0.11 4.07
CA ASN A 66 -7.84 -0.58 5.34
C ASN A 66 -6.45 -1.19 5.44
N THR A 67 -5.95 -1.80 4.37
CA THR A 67 -4.60 -2.35 4.32
C THR A 67 -3.54 -1.27 4.50
N ILE A 68 -3.69 -0.14 3.83
CA ILE A 68 -2.78 0.99 3.96
C ILE A 68 -2.79 1.52 5.39
N TYR A 69 -3.98 1.68 5.96
CA TYR A 69 -4.12 2.15 7.32
C TYR A 69 -3.45 1.21 8.32
N GLN A 70 -3.70 -0.08 8.20
CA GLN A 70 -3.11 -1.07 9.10
C GLN A 70 -1.58 -1.10 9.01
N SER A 71 -1.04 -0.96 7.81
CA SER A 71 0.40 -0.92 7.60
C SER A 71 1.02 0.30 8.26
N ALA A 72 0.39 1.46 8.09
CA ALA A 72 0.86 2.69 8.71
C ALA A 72 0.78 2.63 10.24
N GLU A 73 -0.30 2.06 10.75
CA GLU A 73 -0.49 1.90 12.20
C GLU A 73 0.56 0.98 12.81
N LYS A 74 0.84 -0.14 12.15
CA LYS A 74 1.90 -1.05 12.61
C LYS A 74 3.26 -0.37 12.64
N LEU A 75 3.58 0.38 11.61
CA LEU A 75 4.86 1.06 11.53
C LEU A 75 4.97 2.12 12.63
N GLN A 76 3.89 2.88 12.87
CA GLN A 76 3.85 3.87 13.92
C GLN A 76 4.14 3.26 15.29
N LYS A 77 3.54 2.09 15.57
CA LYS A 77 3.74 1.38 16.82
C LYS A 77 5.15 0.84 16.95
N LEU A 78 5.69 0.26 15.87
CA LEU A 78 7.04 -0.31 15.88
C LEU A 78 8.11 0.76 16.09
N MET A 79 7.92 1.92 15.53
CA MET A 79 8.86 3.02 15.66
C MET A 79 8.63 3.87 16.88
N ASN A 80 7.59 3.57 17.63
CA ASN A 80 7.20 4.35 18.82
C ASN A 80 7.08 5.84 18.52
N GLU A 81 6.50 6.15 17.36
CA GLU A 81 6.36 7.52 16.89
C GLU A 81 5.08 8.15 17.41
N ASN A 82 5.17 9.45 17.70
CA ASN A 82 4.02 10.25 18.08
C ASN A 82 3.44 11.06 16.94
N ALA A 83 4.06 10.99 15.78
CA ALA A 83 3.59 11.67 14.59
C ALA A 83 2.59 10.80 13.82
N GLY A 84 1.63 11.44 13.19
CA GLY A 84 0.72 10.79 12.28
C GLY A 84 1.07 11.12 10.84
N VAL A 85 0.20 10.70 9.91
CA VAL A 85 0.42 10.90 8.50
C VAL A 85 -0.90 11.04 7.77
N VAL A 86 -0.92 11.89 6.74
CA VAL A 86 -1.99 11.96 5.77
C VAL A 86 -1.49 11.30 4.50
N ILE A 87 -2.20 10.29 4.02
CA ILE A 87 -1.83 9.54 2.82
C ILE A 87 -2.88 9.77 1.76
N GLU A 88 -2.50 10.44 0.67
CA GLU A 88 -3.36 10.61 -0.49
C GLU A 88 -3.08 9.49 -1.47
N VAL A 89 -4.14 8.81 -1.93
CA VAL A 89 -4.03 7.65 -2.81
C VAL A 89 -4.73 7.95 -4.13
N LYS A 90 -4.01 7.73 -5.22
CA LYS A 90 -4.58 7.75 -6.56
C LYS A 90 -4.25 6.43 -7.24
N LYS A 91 -5.28 5.64 -7.50
CA LYS A 91 -5.12 4.27 -7.97
C LYS A 91 -4.97 4.19 -9.48
N LEU A 92 -4.10 3.28 -9.91
CA LEU A 92 -4.01 2.75 -11.27
C LEU A 92 -4.01 3.81 -12.37
N SER A 93 -3.11 4.78 -12.27
CA SER A 93 -2.97 5.72 -13.37
C SER A 93 -1.85 5.32 -14.31
N LEU A 94 -2.13 5.44 -15.61
CA LEU A 94 -1.12 5.23 -16.64
C LEU A 94 -0.10 6.35 -16.61
N ILE A 95 1.14 5.99 -16.84
CA ILE A 95 2.17 7.00 -17.07
C ILE A 95 2.12 7.36 -18.55
N HIS A 96 1.92 8.64 -18.80
CA HIS A 96 2.02 9.16 -20.15
C HIS A 96 3.48 9.41 -20.46
N ILE A 97 3.86 8.88 -21.54
CA ILE A 97 5.20 9.08 -22.08
C ILE A 97 5.17 10.22 -23.05
#